data_59102e191208e002808109ca5bd22c30
#
_entry.id   59102e191208e002808109ca5bd22c30
#
_cell.length_a   1.000
_cell.length_b   1.000
_cell.length_c   1.000
_cell.angle_alpha   90.00
_cell.angle_beta   90.00
_cell.angle_gamma   90.00
#
_symmetry.space_group_name_H-M   'P 1'
#
loop_
_entity.id
_entity.type
_entity.pdbx_description
1 polymer ?
#
loop_
_entity_poly.entity_id
_entity_poly.type
_entity_poly.pdbx_seq_one_letter_code
_entity_poly.pdbx_strand_id
1 'polypeptide(L)'
;MALSLKKMDKKYIGTILVCFAASLWGFDSIVLTPRLYHLKVPFVVFMVHCLPFAVMSIFIGKREMKNISRLPKKDLMFYFLVALFGGCIGTLSIVKSLFLVNFQHLTVVTLLQKAQPIFALILARIILKEKLGKNFLSWVLFALIGGYVMTFEFTLPRVAEVSSSNVFKAVLYALLAAFSFGSATVFGKRILSHSSFVTALYTRYFFTTVITFFIVLANSELNLIFKVTPFEWFIFVIIGITSGSGAILLYYRGLRYIDASVATICELSFPISSVLFDYIFNRHFLTPVQFMGAAALIFAILKISKNQK
;
A
#
# COMPACT_ATOMS: atom_id res chain seq x y z
N MET A 1 23.48 17.32 -32.38
CA MET A 1 23.94 17.07 -31.01
C MET A 1 22.88 16.22 -30.31
N ALA A 2 22.90 14.90 -30.54
CA ALA A 2 21.93 13.96 -29.98
C ALA A 2 22.39 13.64 -28.55
N LEU A 3 21.66 14.14 -27.55
CA LEU A 3 21.82 13.72 -26.16
C LEU A 3 21.47 12.23 -26.09
N SER A 4 22.49 11.38 -26.00
CA SER A 4 22.40 9.98 -25.62
C SER A 4 21.73 9.94 -24.25
N LEU A 5 20.42 9.68 -24.21
CA LEU A 5 19.71 9.31 -23.00
C LEU A 5 20.34 7.99 -22.51
N LYS A 6 21.28 8.13 -21.57
CA LYS A 6 21.92 7.01 -20.88
C LYS A 6 20.81 6.10 -20.40
N LYS A 7 20.78 4.86 -20.89
CA LYS A 7 19.72 3.86 -20.59
C LYS A 7 19.62 3.73 -19.08
N MET A 8 18.55 4.26 -18.51
CA MET A 8 18.36 4.30 -17.05
C MET A 8 18.38 2.88 -16.49
N ASP A 9 19.16 2.63 -15.44
CA ASP A 9 19.24 1.30 -14.81
C ASP A 9 17.83 0.84 -14.38
N LYS A 10 17.47 -0.41 -14.65
CA LYS A 10 16.18 -1.00 -14.32
C LYS A 10 15.81 -0.84 -12.83
N LYS A 11 16.81 -0.79 -11.96
CA LYS A 11 16.62 -0.58 -10.51
C LYS A 11 16.08 0.81 -10.21
N TYR A 12 16.60 1.85 -10.87
CA TYR A 12 16.06 3.22 -10.72
C TYR A 12 14.63 3.32 -11.25
N ILE A 13 14.34 2.66 -12.39
CA ILE A 13 12.97 2.58 -12.91
C ILE A 13 12.07 1.91 -11.89
N GLY A 14 12.51 0.79 -11.29
CA GLY A 14 11.79 0.09 -10.25
C GLY A 14 11.48 0.96 -9.04
N THR A 15 12.48 1.66 -8.53
CA THR A 15 12.34 2.62 -7.42
C THR A 15 11.32 3.71 -7.73
N ILE A 16 11.43 4.36 -8.90
CA ILE A 16 10.50 5.43 -9.32
C ILE A 16 9.07 4.91 -9.42
N LEU A 17 8.87 3.74 -10.01
CA LEU A 17 7.53 3.15 -10.16
C LEU A 17 6.89 2.83 -8.81
N VAL A 18 7.65 2.30 -7.84
CA VAL A 18 7.15 2.03 -6.50
C VAL A 18 6.86 3.32 -5.73
N CYS A 19 7.75 4.30 -5.80
CA CYS A 19 7.51 5.62 -5.17
C CYS A 19 6.28 6.30 -5.76
N PHE A 20 6.09 6.25 -7.08
CA PHE A 20 4.92 6.83 -7.73
C PHE A 20 3.62 6.11 -7.35
N ALA A 21 3.64 4.77 -7.29
CA ALA A 21 2.50 4.00 -6.80
C ALA A 21 2.13 4.37 -5.35
N ALA A 22 3.14 4.49 -4.48
CA ALA A 22 2.94 4.94 -3.10
C ALA A 22 2.38 6.37 -3.02
N SER A 23 2.77 7.24 -3.95
CA SER A 23 2.23 8.61 -4.05
C SER A 23 0.76 8.62 -4.46
N LEU A 24 0.31 7.69 -5.31
CA LEU A 24 -1.11 7.53 -5.63
C LEU A 24 -1.93 7.07 -4.43
N TRP A 25 -1.36 6.22 -3.57
CA TRP A 25 -2.02 5.86 -2.30
C TRP A 25 -2.10 7.04 -1.34
N GLY A 26 -1.08 7.93 -1.33
CA GLY A 26 -1.13 9.17 -0.56
C GLY A 26 -2.24 10.11 -1.04
N PHE A 27 -2.42 10.25 -2.35
CA PHE A 27 -3.54 10.98 -2.93
C PHE A 27 -4.89 10.41 -2.50
N ASP A 28 -5.04 9.08 -2.59
CA ASP A 28 -6.27 8.40 -2.20
C ASP A 28 -6.63 8.64 -0.73
N SER A 29 -5.66 8.51 0.16
CA SER A 29 -5.87 8.65 1.60
C SER A 29 -6.37 10.04 2.02
N ILE A 30 -6.03 11.08 1.27
CA ILE A 30 -6.40 12.47 1.55
C ILE A 30 -7.62 12.90 0.74
N VAL A 31 -7.70 12.48 -0.52
CA VAL A 31 -8.68 13.07 -1.46
C VAL A 31 -9.85 12.14 -1.76
N LEU A 32 -9.63 10.83 -1.93
CA LEU A 32 -10.68 9.93 -2.44
C LEU A 32 -11.40 9.16 -1.32
N THR A 33 -10.66 8.33 -0.58
CA THR A 33 -11.23 7.48 0.48
C THR A 33 -12.03 8.24 1.54
N PRO A 34 -11.64 9.45 1.99
CA PRO A 34 -12.47 10.22 2.93
C PRO A 34 -13.90 10.51 2.47
N ARG A 35 -14.14 10.52 1.18
CA ARG A 35 -15.47 10.76 0.60
C ARG A 35 -16.42 9.56 0.67
N LEU A 36 -15.89 8.40 1.08
CA LEU A 36 -16.64 7.13 1.20
C LEU A 36 -16.92 6.73 2.66
N TYR A 37 -16.62 7.59 3.64
CA TYR A 37 -16.66 7.25 5.08
C TYR A 37 -18.00 6.82 5.63
N HIS A 38 -19.10 7.27 5.05
CA HIS A 38 -20.43 6.89 5.48
C HIS A 38 -20.83 5.49 5.02
N LEU A 39 -20.09 4.90 4.09
CA LEU A 39 -20.28 3.52 3.65
C LEU A 39 -19.60 2.53 4.61
N LYS A 40 -20.11 1.31 4.66
CA LYS A 40 -19.51 0.25 5.47
C LYS A 40 -18.15 -0.18 4.92
N VAL A 41 -17.17 -0.36 5.81
CA VAL A 41 -15.78 -0.70 5.45
C VAL A 41 -15.69 -1.94 4.55
N PRO A 42 -16.34 -3.10 4.89
CA PRO A 42 -16.25 -4.28 4.03
C PRO A 42 -16.79 -4.02 2.62
N PHE A 43 -17.89 -3.27 2.52
CA PHE A 43 -18.50 -2.90 1.25
C PHE A 43 -17.56 -2.02 0.40
N VAL A 44 -16.93 -0.98 1.00
CA VAL A 44 -15.96 -0.14 0.30
C VAL A 44 -14.79 -0.98 -0.22
N VAL A 45 -14.20 -1.85 0.63
CA VAL A 45 -13.09 -2.71 0.23
C VAL A 45 -13.49 -3.69 -0.88
N PHE A 46 -14.70 -4.23 -0.82
CA PHE A 46 -15.24 -5.06 -1.90
C PHE A 46 -15.34 -4.27 -3.21
N MET A 47 -15.95 -3.08 -3.21
CA MET A 47 -16.15 -2.27 -4.40
C MET A 47 -14.85 -1.84 -5.08
N VAL A 48 -13.86 -1.38 -4.32
CA VAL A 48 -12.55 -0.96 -4.87
C VAL A 48 -11.73 -2.12 -5.47
N HIS A 49 -12.09 -3.36 -5.17
CA HIS A 49 -11.48 -4.55 -5.79
C HIS A 49 -12.38 -5.14 -6.89
N CYS A 50 -13.68 -5.21 -6.68
CA CYS A 50 -14.63 -5.80 -7.61
C CYS A 50 -14.71 -5.03 -8.93
N LEU A 51 -14.78 -3.70 -8.89
CA LEU A 51 -14.88 -2.89 -10.11
C LEU A 51 -13.67 -3.04 -11.03
N PRO A 52 -12.41 -2.85 -10.56
CA PRO A 52 -11.25 -3.07 -11.41
C PRO A 52 -11.13 -4.52 -11.87
N PHE A 53 -11.50 -5.50 -11.03
CA PHE A 53 -11.51 -6.90 -11.41
C PHE A 53 -12.50 -7.16 -12.55
N ALA A 54 -13.72 -6.63 -12.46
CA ALA A 54 -14.74 -6.76 -13.51
C ALA A 54 -14.25 -6.16 -14.84
N VAL A 55 -13.70 -4.94 -14.81
CA VAL A 55 -13.12 -4.28 -15.99
C VAL A 55 -11.99 -5.12 -16.57
N MET A 56 -11.01 -5.53 -15.77
CA MET A 56 -9.91 -6.38 -16.23
C MET A 56 -10.42 -7.70 -16.84
N SER A 57 -11.48 -8.29 -16.26
CA SER A 57 -12.03 -9.55 -16.71
C SER A 57 -12.64 -9.46 -18.12
N ILE A 58 -13.23 -8.32 -18.47
CA ILE A 58 -13.75 -8.06 -19.83
C ILE A 58 -12.61 -8.08 -20.84
N PHE A 59 -11.48 -7.40 -20.57
CA PHE A 59 -10.41 -7.23 -21.54
C PHE A 59 -9.39 -8.36 -21.58
N ILE A 60 -9.03 -8.90 -20.40
CA ILE A 60 -7.92 -9.87 -20.26
C ILE A 60 -8.31 -11.16 -19.54
N GLY A 61 -9.56 -11.30 -19.09
CA GLY A 61 -9.99 -12.40 -18.21
C GLY A 61 -9.70 -13.78 -18.78
N LYS A 62 -10.06 -14.07 -20.04
CA LYS A 62 -9.83 -15.36 -20.68
C LYS A 62 -8.33 -15.73 -20.70
N ARG A 63 -7.48 -14.76 -21.00
CA ARG A 63 -6.01 -14.97 -21.05
C ARG A 63 -5.46 -15.23 -19.65
N GLU A 64 -5.84 -14.40 -18.67
CA GLU A 64 -5.28 -14.51 -17.32
C GLU A 64 -5.82 -15.72 -16.56
N MET A 65 -7.07 -16.12 -16.74
CA MET A 65 -7.59 -17.39 -16.20
C MET A 65 -6.83 -18.59 -16.74
N LYS A 66 -6.48 -18.60 -18.04
CA LYS A 66 -5.62 -19.64 -18.62
C LYS A 66 -4.21 -19.60 -18.03
N ASN A 67 -3.65 -18.42 -17.76
CA ASN A 67 -2.36 -18.28 -17.10
C ASN A 67 -2.40 -18.84 -15.67
N ILE A 68 -3.45 -18.49 -14.91
CA ILE A 68 -3.65 -18.95 -13.53
C ILE A 68 -3.78 -20.48 -13.46
N SER A 69 -4.54 -21.10 -14.37
CA SER A 69 -4.73 -22.56 -14.38
C SER A 69 -3.43 -23.35 -14.65
N ARG A 70 -2.39 -22.69 -15.17
CA ARG A 70 -1.07 -23.26 -15.43
C ARG A 70 -0.07 -23.02 -14.30
N LEU A 71 -0.44 -22.22 -13.28
CA LEU A 71 0.45 -21.94 -12.17
C LEU A 71 0.64 -23.20 -11.30
N PRO A 72 1.87 -23.46 -10.82
CA PRO A 72 2.10 -24.49 -9.84
C PRO A 72 1.29 -24.24 -8.56
N LYS A 73 0.74 -25.31 -7.95
CA LYS A 73 -0.06 -25.19 -6.71
C LYS A 73 0.66 -24.42 -5.59
N LYS A 74 1.99 -24.59 -5.47
CA LYS A 74 2.79 -23.84 -4.48
C LYS A 74 2.79 -22.33 -4.73
N ASP A 75 2.83 -21.93 -6.01
CA ASP A 75 2.77 -20.50 -6.35
C ASP A 75 1.35 -19.95 -6.13
N LEU A 76 0.31 -20.72 -6.47
CA LEU A 76 -1.09 -20.32 -6.23
C LEU A 76 -1.36 -19.96 -4.77
N MET A 77 -0.73 -20.68 -3.83
CA MET A 77 -0.80 -20.32 -2.40
C MET A 77 -0.25 -18.90 -2.15
N PHE A 78 0.89 -18.55 -2.75
CA PHE A 78 1.44 -17.19 -2.57
C PHE A 78 0.57 -16.11 -3.19
N TYR A 79 -0.10 -16.38 -4.31
CA TYR A 79 -1.09 -15.46 -4.89
C TYR A 79 -2.28 -15.24 -3.95
N PHE A 80 -2.78 -16.32 -3.35
CA PHE A 80 -3.83 -16.24 -2.35
C PHE A 80 -3.38 -15.44 -1.12
N LEU A 81 -2.16 -15.68 -0.61
CA LEU A 81 -1.61 -14.94 0.52
C LEU A 81 -1.44 -13.44 0.21
N VAL A 82 -1.03 -13.07 -1.01
CA VAL A 82 -0.97 -11.66 -1.42
C VAL A 82 -2.36 -11.00 -1.38
N ALA A 83 -3.38 -11.69 -1.87
CA ALA A 83 -4.75 -11.18 -1.85
C ALA A 83 -5.30 -11.11 -0.43
N LEU A 84 -5.08 -12.14 0.37
CA LEU A 84 -5.54 -12.22 1.75
C LEU A 84 -4.89 -11.12 2.61
N PHE A 85 -3.56 -11.02 2.59
CA PHE A 85 -2.86 -10.04 3.42
C PHE A 85 -2.94 -8.62 2.83
N GLY A 86 -2.60 -8.43 1.56
CA GLY A 86 -2.52 -7.10 0.95
C GLY A 86 -3.85 -6.53 0.51
N GLY A 87 -4.78 -7.37 0.05
CA GLY A 87 -6.09 -6.94 -0.45
C GLY A 87 -7.18 -6.94 0.62
N CYS A 88 -7.19 -7.94 1.49
CA CYS A 88 -8.28 -8.15 2.45
C CYS A 88 -7.87 -7.69 3.86
N ILE A 89 -7.05 -8.46 4.59
CA ILE A 89 -6.74 -8.21 6.00
C ILE A 89 -6.10 -6.83 6.18
N GLY A 90 -5.09 -6.48 5.38
CA GLY A 90 -4.40 -5.20 5.49
C GLY A 90 -5.33 -4.03 5.26
N THR A 91 -6.12 -4.06 4.18
CA THR A 91 -7.03 -2.96 3.85
C THR A 91 -8.17 -2.84 4.85
N LEU A 92 -8.80 -3.95 5.24
CA LEU A 92 -9.85 -3.93 6.26
C LEU A 92 -9.32 -3.42 7.60
N SER A 93 -8.11 -3.86 8.00
CA SER A 93 -7.53 -3.49 9.27
C SER A 93 -7.19 -2.00 9.33
N ILE A 94 -6.55 -1.43 8.31
CA ILE A 94 -6.22 0.00 8.34
C ILE A 94 -7.47 0.87 8.34
N VAL A 95 -8.46 0.55 7.49
CA VAL A 95 -9.70 1.32 7.44
C VAL A 95 -10.44 1.19 8.77
N LYS A 96 -10.54 -0.02 9.35
CA LYS A 96 -11.17 -0.21 10.67
C LYS A 96 -10.45 0.55 11.78
N SER A 97 -9.12 0.57 11.76
CA SER A 97 -8.31 1.31 12.71
C SER A 97 -8.64 2.81 12.67
N LEU A 98 -8.69 3.39 11.48
CA LEU A 98 -9.04 4.81 11.28
C LEU A 98 -10.45 5.14 11.77
N PHE A 99 -11.42 4.26 11.49
CA PHE A 99 -12.81 4.43 11.93
C PHE A 99 -12.97 4.36 13.46
N LEU A 100 -12.22 3.48 14.14
CA LEU A 100 -12.29 3.33 15.59
C LEU A 100 -11.83 4.58 16.35
N VAL A 101 -10.95 5.36 15.76
CA VAL A 101 -10.45 6.61 16.36
C VAL A 101 -11.15 7.87 15.83
N ASN A 102 -12.20 7.71 15.00
CA ASN A 102 -12.92 8.82 14.37
C ASN A 102 -11.97 9.89 13.77
N PHE A 103 -10.85 9.45 13.23
CA PHE A 103 -9.77 10.28 12.68
C PHE A 103 -9.14 11.30 13.66
N GLN A 104 -9.41 11.21 14.96
CA GLN A 104 -8.85 12.11 15.97
C GLN A 104 -7.45 11.70 16.45
N HIS A 105 -7.18 10.40 16.53
CA HIS A 105 -5.87 9.85 16.97
C HIS A 105 -5.08 9.27 15.79
N LEU A 106 -5.12 9.95 14.65
CA LEU A 106 -4.43 9.54 13.40
C LEU A 106 -2.94 9.30 13.60
N THR A 107 -2.32 10.08 14.49
CA THR A 107 -0.90 10.00 14.80
C THR A 107 -0.48 8.59 15.20
N VAL A 108 -1.18 7.98 16.16
CA VAL A 108 -0.85 6.64 16.67
C VAL A 108 -1.06 5.57 15.58
N VAL A 109 -2.20 5.63 14.88
CA VAL A 109 -2.55 4.67 13.82
C VAL A 109 -1.53 4.73 12.68
N THR A 110 -1.23 5.95 12.22
CA THR A 110 -0.30 6.15 11.10
C THR A 110 1.13 5.78 11.46
N LEU A 111 1.57 6.08 12.70
CA LEU A 111 2.90 5.69 13.19
C LEU A 111 3.06 4.16 13.16
N LEU A 112 2.08 3.45 13.69
CA LEU A 112 2.14 1.98 13.77
C LEU A 112 2.06 1.33 12.39
N GLN A 113 1.27 1.88 11.48
CA GLN A 113 1.27 1.42 10.08
C GLN A 113 2.65 1.58 9.42
N LYS A 114 3.40 2.64 9.75
CA LYS A 114 4.76 2.85 9.25
C LYS A 114 5.80 1.86 9.82
N ALA A 115 5.43 1.00 10.75
CA ALA A 115 6.24 -0.16 11.13
C ALA A 115 6.26 -1.27 10.05
N GLN A 116 5.46 -1.15 9.00
CA GLN A 116 5.42 -2.09 7.86
C GLN A 116 6.82 -2.51 7.33
N PRO A 117 7.81 -1.61 7.14
CA PRO A 117 9.14 -2.00 6.70
C PRO A 117 9.82 -3.01 7.62
N ILE A 118 9.59 -2.95 8.92
CA ILE A 118 10.18 -3.90 9.89
C ILE A 118 9.71 -5.32 9.57
N PHE A 119 8.41 -5.51 9.39
CA PHE A 119 7.84 -6.82 9.03
C PHE A 119 8.30 -7.29 7.66
N ALA A 120 8.30 -6.40 6.66
CA ALA A 120 8.76 -6.72 5.32
C ALA A 120 10.24 -7.14 5.30
N LEU A 121 11.12 -6.46 6.02
CA LEU A 121 12.55 -6.79 6.10
C LEU A 121 12.79 -8.16 6.73
N ILE A 122 12.10 -8.46 7.84
CA ILE A 122 12.19 -9.77 8.51
C ILE A 122 11.74 -10.88 7.55
N LEU A 123 10.57 -10.70 6.92
CA LEU A 123 10.02 -11.70 6.00
C LEU A 123 10.84 -11.83 4.70
N ALA A 124 11.36 -10.74 4.16
CA ALA A 124 12.25 -10.77 2.99
C ALA A 124 13.53 -11.58 3.29
N ARG A 125 14.08 -11.42 4.48
CA ARG A 125 15.24 -12.19 4.93
C ARG A 125 14.95 -13.68 5.05
N ILE A 126 13.77 -14.04 5.59
CA ILE A 126 13.38 -15.44 5.85
C ILE A 126 12.92 -16.13 4.56
N ILE A 127 12.01 -15.50 3.80
CA ILE A 127 11.28 -16.13 2.68
C ILE A 127 12.05 -15.97 1.37
N LEU A 128 12.56 -14.76 1.09
CA LEU A 128 13.28 -14.48 -0.17
C LEU A 128 14.79 -14.65 -0.04
N LYS A 129 15.30 -14.84 1.19
CA LYS A 129 16.73 -14.92 1.51
C LYS A 129 17.51 -13.69 1.01
N GLU A 130 16.86 -12.50 0.99
CA GLU A 130 17.50 -11.27 0.59
C GLU A 130 18.68 -10.93 1.52
N LYS A 131 19.80 -10.53 0.90
CA LYS A 131 21.00 -10.09 1.64
C LYS A 131 20.99 -8.57 1.73
N LEU A 132 20.84 -8.06 2.95
CA LEU A 132 20.89 -6.62 3.18
C LEU A 132 22.33 -6.11 2.97
N GLY A 133 22.47 -5.01 2.26
CA GLY A 133 23.76 -4.36 2.01
C GLY A 133 24.38 -3.82 3.30
N LYS A 134 25.68 -3.53 3.25
CA LYS A 134 26.38 -2.86 4.33
C LYS A 134 25.74 -1.50 4.61
N ASN A 135 25.47 -1.19 5.88
CA ASN A 135 24.77 0.03 6.34
C ASN A 135 23.29 0.15 5.91
N PHE A 136 22.68 -0.91 5.32
CA PHE A 136 21.28 -0.86 4.89
C PHE A 136 20.34 -0.53 6.05
N LEU A 137 20.51 -1.19 7.21
CA LEU A 137 19.69 -0.97 8.41
C LEU A 137 19.81 0.45 8.95
N SER A 138 21.01 1.07 8.87
CA SER A 138 21.19 2.48 9.26
C SER A 138 20.39 3.43 8.38
N TRP A 139 20.33 3.16 7.08
CA TRP A 139 19.51 3.94 6.16
C TRP A 139 18.02 3.70 6.35
N VAL A 140 17.62 2.47 6.70
CA VAL A 140 16.22 2.16 7.07
C VAL A 140 15.81 2.94 8.32
N LEU A 141 16.65 2.91 9.36
CA LEU A 141 16.38 3.66 10.59
C LEU A 141 16.27 5.18 10.30
N PHE A 142 17.20 5.71 9.50
CA PHE A 142 17.16 7.11 9.09
C PHE A 142 15.89 7.45 8.28
N ALA A 143 15.43 6.55 7.39
CA ALA A 143 14.18 6.71 6.67
C ALA A 143 12.96 6.72 7.59
N LEU A 144 12.93 5.82 8.59
CA LEU A 144 11.84 5.74 9.57
C LEU A 144 11.78 6.99 10.46
N ILE A 145 12.95 7.51 10.89
CA ILE A 145 13.04 8.75 11.65
C ILE A 145 12.58 9.92 10.78
N GLY A 146 13.04 10.02 9.53
CA GLY A 146 12.59 11.05 8.59
C GLY A 146 11.09 11.03 8.37
N GLY A 147 10.51 9.84 8.17
CA GLY A 147 9.07 9.64 8.04
C GLY A 147 8.29 10.00 9.31
N TYR A 148 8.85 9.70 10.49
CA TYR A 148 8.29 10.11 11.77
C TYR A 148 8.27 11.63 11.92
N VAL A 149 9.43 12.28 11.76
CA VAL A 149 9.57 13.75 11.88
C VAL A 149 8.66 14.46 10.88
N MET A 150 8.58 13.99 9.65
CA MET A 150 7.71 14.57 8.63
C MET A 150 6.22 14.49 9.01
N THR A 151 5.79 13.41 9.67
CA THR A 151 4.36 13.19 9.95
C THR A 151 3.95 13.80 11.30
N PHE A 152 4.82 13.77 12.28
CA PHE A 152 4.52 14.08 13.69
C PHE A 152 5.38 15.21 14.25
N GLU A 153 6.30 15.71 13.45
CA GLU A 153 7.31 16.69 13.91
C GLU A 153 8.11 16.09 15.09
N PHE A 154 8.11 16.76 16.25
CA PHE A 154 8.72 16.26 17.48
C PHE A 154 7.69 15.87 18.54
N THR A 155 6.41 15.77 18.15
CA THR A 155 5.37 15.38 19.11
C THR A 155 5.44 13.87 19.36
N LEU A 156 5.56 13.49 20.63
CA LEU A 156 5.45 12.10 21.04
C LEU A 156 3.97 11.72 21.22
N PRO A 157 3.56 10.53 20.75
CA PRO A 157 2.22 10.03 21.03
C PRO A 157 2.01 9.96 22.55
N ARG A 158 0.97 10.58 23.05
CA ARG A 158 0.65 10.55 24.49
C ARG A 158 0.12 9.17 24.86
N VAL A 159 0.84 8.46 25.73
CA VAL A 159 0.43 7.12 26.21
C VAL A 159 -0.96 7.15 26.88
N ALA A 160 -1.33 8.26 27.49
CA ALA A 160 -2.65 8.46 28.09
C ALA A 160 -3.80 8.36 27.08
N GLU A 161 -3.54 8.64 25.79
CA GLU A 161 -4.55 8.54 24.73
C GLU A 161 -4.86 7.08 24.35
N VAL A 162 -3.96 6.15 24.66
CA VAL A 162 -4.12 4.70 24.39
C VAL A 162 -5.03 4.01 25.41
N SER A 163 -5.40 4.67 26.50
CA SER A 163 -6.20 4.07 27.59
C SER A 163 -7.65 3.77 27.22
N SER A 164 -8.19 4.35 26.14
CA SER A 164 -9.55 4.00 25.70
C SER A 164 -9.57 2.66 24.96
N SER A 165 -10.59 1.83 25.21
CA SER A 165 -10.76 0.52 24.54
C SER A 165 -10.73 0.62 23.00
N ASN A 166 -11.24 1.71 22.43
CA ASN A 166 -11.28 1.91 20.98
C ASN A 166 -9.89 2.25 20.42
N VAL A 167 -9.12 3.09 21.12
CA VAL A 167 -7.74 3.42 20.70
C VAL A 167 -6.85 2.19 20.79
N PHE A 168 -6.97 1.39 21.84
CA PHE A 168 -6.23 0.13 21.95
C PHE A 168 -6.55 -0.84 20.79
N LYS A 169 -7.83 -1.01 20.45
CA LYS A 169 -8.25 -1.82 19.28
C LYS A 169 -7.69 -1.24 17.98
N ALA A 170 -7.72 0.08 17.81
CA ALA A 170 -7.15 0.74 16.64
C ALA A 170 -5.65 0.48 16.50
N VAL A 171 -4.89 0.51 17.60
CA VAL A 171 -3.47 0.14 17.66
C VAL A 171 -3.25 -1.28 17.13
N LEU A 172 -4.02 -2.26 17.63
CA LEU A 172 -3.91 -3.64 17.17
C LEU A 172 -4.21 -3.80 15.69
N TYR A 173 -5.26 -3.13 15.18
CA TYR A 173 -5.58 -3.14 13.76
C TYR A 173 -4.51 -2.43 12.91
N ALA A 174 -3.92 -1.34 13.38
CA ALA A 174 -2.83 -0.66 12.68
C ALA A 174 -1.57 -1.55 12.56
N LEU A 175 -1.20 -2.25 13.62
CA LEU A 175 -0.11 -3.24 13.60
C LEU A 175 -0.41 -4.42 12.69
N LEU A 176 -1.64 -4.94 12.72
CA LEU A 176 -2.08 -6.00 11.82
C LEU A 176 -2.03 -5.55 10.35
N ALA A 177 -2.40 -4.30 10.06
CA ALA A 177 -2.26 -3.72 8.73
C ALA A 177 -0.78 -3.63 8.31
N ALA A 178 0.10 -3.14 9.18
CA ALA A 178 1.54 -3.05 8.92
C ALA A 178 2.15 -4.43 8.61
N PHE A 179 1.86 -5.43 9.43
CA PHE A 179 2.27 -6.82 9.20
C PHE A 179 1.73 -7.35 7.86
N SER A 180 0.45 -7.10 7.58
CA SER A 180 -0.23 -7.61 6.40
C SER A 180 0.34 -7.02 5.11
N PHE A 181 0.52 -5.70 5.06
CA PHE A 181 1.11 -5.05 3.88
C PHE A 181 2.60 -5.42 3.69
N GLY A 182 3.38 -5.50 4.79
CA GLY A 182 4.76 -5.98 4.72
C GLY A 182 4.86 -7.41 4.19
N SER A 183 3.95 -8.28 4.63
CA SER A 183 3.84 -9.66 4.13
C SER A 183 3.47 -9.69 2.64
N ALA A 184 2.50 -8.86 2.23
CA ALA A 184 2.05 -8.80 0.84
C ALA A 184 3.16 -8.31 -0.11
N THR A 185 4.03 -7.38 0.32
CA THR A 185 5.21 -6.96 -0.44
C THR A 185 6.15 -8.14 -0.70
N VAL A 186 6.45 -8.93 0.32
CA VAL A 186 7.35 -10.09 0.21
C VAL A 186 6.74 -11.21 -0.63
N PHE A 187 5.48 -11.56 -0.41
CA PHE A 187 4.78 -12.55 -1.22
C PHE A 187 4.61 -12.05 -2.67
N GLY A 188 4.32 -10.75 -2.87
CA GLY A 188 4.28 -10.12 -4.18
C GLY A 188 5.61 -10.25 -4.92
N LYS A 189 6.74 -9.99 -4.27
CA LYS A 189 8.06 -10.21 -4.86
C LYS A 189 8.28 -11.67 -5.24
N ARG A 190 7.85 -12.60 -4.40
CA ARG A 190 7.97 -14.06 -4.66
C ARG A 190 7.22 -14.47 -5.92
N ILE A 191 5.96 -14.06 -6.09
CA ILE A 191 5.16 -14.44 -7.27
C ILE A 191 5.70 -13.79 -8.55
N LEU A 192 6.24 -12.56 -8.48
CA LEU A 192 6.80 -11.85 -9.63
C LEU A 192 8.08 -12.46 -10.18
N SER A 193 8.74 -13.38 -9.45
CA SER A 193 9.88 -14.15 -9.96
C SER A 193 9.45 -15.22 -10.97
N HIS A 194 8.19 -15.64 -10.96
CA HIS A 194 7.68 -16.75 -11.79
C HIS A 194 6.55 -16.34 -12.75
N SER A 195 6.05 -15.12 -12.64
CA SER A 195 4.91 -14.67 -13.43
C SER A 195 5.01 -13.22 -13.91
N SER A 196 4.11 -12.84 -14.81
CA SER A 196 3.97 -11.46 -15.24
C SER A 196 3.33 -10.61 -14.14
N PHE A 197 3.66 -9.32 -14.11
CA PHE A 197 3.01 -8.39 -13.18
C PHE A 197 1.51 -8.22 -13.47
N VAL A 198 1.06 -8.46 -14.71
CA VAL A 198 -0.36 -8.45 -15.09
C VAL A 198 -1.09 -9.64 -14.49
N THR A 199 -0.50 -10.84 -14.57
CA THR A 199 -1.06 -12.05 -13.94
C THR A 199 -1.11 -11.89 -12.42
N ALA A 200 -0.06 -11.34 -11.81
CA ALA A 200 -0.03 -11.05 -10.38
C ALA A 200 -1.14 -10.08 -9.96
N LEU A 201 -1.33 -8.98 -10.70
CA LEU A 201 -2.39 -8.02 -10.49
C LEU A 201 -3.77 -8.67 -10.59
N TYR A 202 -4.05 -9.33 -11.73
CA TYR A 202 -5.35 -9.94 -11.98
C TYR A 202 -5.73 -10.95 -10.92
N THR A 203 -4.78 -11.84 -10.56
CA THR A 203 -5.01 -12.88 -9.54
C THR A 203 -5.22 -12.29 -8.14
N ARG A 204 -4.48 -11.23 -7.78
CA ARG A 204 -4.72 -10.50 -6.53
C ARG A 204 -6.14 -9.96 -6.47
N TYR A 205 -6.60 -9.29 -7.52
CA TYR A 205 -7.95 -8.72 -7.57
C TYR A 205 -9.02 -9.80 -7.58
N PHE A 206 -8.80 -10.89 -8.30
CA PHE A 206 -9.70 -12.07 -8.29
C PHE A 206 -9.92 -12.60 -6.86
N PHE A 207 -8.85 -13.03 -6.19
CA PHE A 207 -8.98 -13.59 -4.85
C PHE A 207 -9.49 -12.57 -3.82
N THR A 208 -9.04 -11.32 -3.88
CA THR A 208 -9.54 -10.30 -2.96
C THR A 208 -11.03 -10.06 -3.17
N THR A 209 -11.50 -9.96 -4.42
CA THR A 209 -12.92 -9.79 -4.72
C THR A 209 -13.74 -10.97 -4.18
N VAL A 210 -13.28 -12.20 -4.38
CA VAL A 210 -13.96 -13.39 -3.87
C VAL A 210 -14.03 -13.38 -2.34
N ILE A 211 -12.92 -13.11 -1.65
CA ILE A 211 -12.88 -13.09 -0.18
C ILE A 211 -13.80 -11.99 0.36
N THR A 212 -13.69 -10.78 -0.18
CA THR A 212 -14.48 -9.63 0.30
C THR A 212 -15.95 -9.75 -0.07
N PHE A 213 -16.30 -10.39 -1.18
CA PHE A 213 -17.67 -10.74 -1.52
C PHE A 213 -18.34 -11.57 -0.43
N PHE A 214 -17.69 -12.65 0.03
CA PHE A 214 -18.23 -13.47 1.10
C PHE A 214 -18.31 -12.71 2.43
N ILE A 215 -17.39 -11.79 2.70
CA ILE A 215 -17.47 -10.94 3.90
C ILE A 215 -18.70 -10.01 3.82
N VAL A 216 -18.91 -9.34 2.69
CA VAL A 216 -20.06 -8.45 2.46
C VAL A 216 -21.38 -9.21 2.51
N LEU A 217 -21.41 -10.43 1.94
CA LEU A 217 -22.57 -11.32 2.00
C LEU A 217 -22.90 -11.72 3.44
N ALA A 218 -21.91 -12.15 4.21
CA ALA A 218 -22.07 -12.54 5.61
C ALA A 218 -22.55 -11.38 6.50
N ASN A 219 -22.18 -10.14 6.18
CA ASN A 219 -22.63 -8.94 6.88
C ASN A 219 -23.96 -8.38 6.35
N SER A 220 -24.60 -9.01 5.36
CA SER A 220 -25.82 -8.54 4.70
C SER A 220 -25.70 -7.11 4.12
N GLU A 221 -24.50 -6.77 3.62
CA GLU A 221 -24.16 -5.42 3.12
C GLU A 221 -24.31 -5.27 1.60
N LEU A 222 -24.68 -6.33 0.85
CA LEU A 222 -24.81 -6.28 -0.62
C LEU A 222 -25.87 -5.26 -1.08
N ASN A 223 -26.92 -5.04 -0.29
CA ASN A 223 -27.97 -4.07 -0.59
C ASN A 223 -27.47 -2.62 -0.61
N LEU A 224 -26.28 -2.35 -0.03
CA LEU A 224 -25.67 -1.02 -0.08
C LEU A 224 -25.36 -0.57 -1.50
N ILE A 225 -25.21 -1.48 -2.47
CA ILE A 225 -24.97 -1.15 -3.87
C ILE A 225 -26.07 -0.25 -4.46
N PHE A 226 -27.31 -0.41 -4.00
CA PHE A 226 -28.45 0.41 -4.43
C PHE A 226 -28.53 1.77 -3.71
N LYS A 227 -27.69 1.99 -2.69
CA LYS A 227 -27.61 3.23 -1.91
C LYS A 227 -26.41 4.11 -2.31
N VAL A 228 -25.51 3.57 -3.14
CA VAL A 228 -24.34 4.30 -3.64
C VAL A 228 -24.81 5.43 -4.58
N THR A 229 -24.41 6.64 -4.24
CA THR A 229 -24.74 7.84 -5.05
C THR A 229 -23.92 7.90 -6.34
N PRO A 230 -24.36 8.64 -7.39
CA PRO A 230 -23.57 8.82 -8.61
C PRO A 230 -22.16 9.39 -8.34
N PHE A 231 -22.02 10.26 -7.35
CA PHE A 231 -20.74 10.84 -6.96
C PHE A 231 -19.80 9.77 -6.35
N GLU A 232 -20.30 8.88 -5.52
CA GLU A 232 -19.51 7.78 -4.95
C GLU A 232 -19.11 6.74 -6.00
N TRP A 233 -19.99 6.47 -6.97
CA TRP A 233 -19.63 5.66 -8.14
C TRP A 233 -18.46 6.26 -8.90
N PHE A 234 -18.49 7.58 -9.13
CA PHE A 234 -17.36 8.29 -9.73
C PHE A 234 -16.08 8.16 -8.91
N ILE A 235 -16.15 8.29 -7.58
CA ILE A 235 -15.01 8.08 -6.68
C ILE A 235 -14.48 6.64 -6.78
N PHE A 236 -15.34 5.62 -6.76
CA PHE A 236 -14.92 4.23 -6.92
C PHE A 236 -14.19 3.98 -8.26
N VAL A 237 -14.67 4.57 -9.35
CA VAL A 237 -14.01 4.47 -10.66
C VAL A 237 -12.64 5.14 -10.63
N ILE A 238 -12.52 6.34 -10.06
CA ILE A 238 -11.23 7.03 -9.94
C ILE A 238 -10.26 6.21 -9.09
N ILE A 239 -10.68 5.72 -7.93
CA ILE A 239 -9.86 4.82 -7.09
C ILE A 239 -9.41 3.61 -7.91
N GLY A 240 -10.32 2.98 -8.63
CA GLY A 240 -10.02 1.81 -9.46
C GLY A 240 -8.90 2.06 -10.46
N ILE A 241 -8.92 3.19 -11.16
CA ILE A 241 -7.95 3.55 -12.20
C ILE A 241 -6.63 4.06 -11.58
N THR A 242 -6.69 4.83 -10.50
CA THR A 242 -5.53 5.51 -9.91
C THR A 242 -4.87 4.69 -8.80
N SER A 243 -5.35 4.83 -7.58
CA SER A 243 -4.76 4.25 -6.36
C SER A 243 -5.03 2.74 -6.21
N GLY A 244 -6.06 2.24 -6.85
CA GLY A 244 -6.39 0.81 -6.90
C GLY A 244 -5.52 0.06 -7.92
N SER A 245 -6.14 -0.42 -9.01
CA SER A 245 -5.43 -1.28 -9.98
C SER A 245 -4.26 -0.56 -10.68
N GLY A 246 -4.38 0.74 -10.94
CA GLY A 246 -3.30 1.54 -11.54
C GLY A 246 -2.05 1.57 -10.67
N ALA A 247 -2.18 1.92 -9.40
CA ALA A 247 -1.04 1.94 -8.48
C ALA A 247 -0.45 0.55 -8.26
N ILE A 248 -1.27 -0.49 -8.09
CA ILE A 248 -0.77 -1.87 -7.93
C ILE A 248 -0.06 -2.37 -9.20
N LEU A 249 -0.53 -1.98 -10.38
CA LEU A 249 0.14 -2.30 -11.65
C LEU A 249 1.55 -1.71 -11.71
N LEU A 250 1.67 -0.43 -11.39
CA LEU A 250 2.95 0.29 -11.33
C LEU A 250 3.85 -0.30 -10.24
N TYR A 251 3.29 -0.55 -9.08
CA TYR A 251 3.97 -1.16 -7.95
C TYR A 251 4.57 -2.53 -8.32
N TYR A 252 3.77 -3.44 -8.88
CA TYR A 252 4.25 -4.77 -9.28
C TYR A 252 5.27 -4.71 -10.42
N ARG A 253 5.08 -3.78 -11.37
CA ARG A 253 6.09 -3.54 -12.41
C ARG A 253 7.40 -3.08 -11.80
N GLY A 254 7.36 -2.17 -10.82
CA GLY A 254 8.54 -1.69 -10.10
C GLY A 254 9.17 -2.76 -9.21
N LEU A 255 8.37 -3.45 -8.41
CA LEU A 255 8.80 -4.51 -7.49
C LEU A 255 9.52 -5.67 -8.22
N ARG A 256 9.25 -5.86 -9.50
CA ARG A 256 9.97 -6.84 -10.32
C ARG A 256 11.47 -6.51 -10.44
N TYR A 257 11.83 -5.23 -10.42
CA TYR A 257 13.20 -4.76 -10.65
C TYR A 257 14.01 -4.48 -9.38
N ILE A 258 13.37 -4.37 -8.23
CA ILE A 258 14.02 -4.06 -6.95
C ILE A 258 13.69 -5.12 -5.90
N ASP A 259 14.52 -5.23 -4.87
CA ASP A 259 14.29 -6.13 -3.76
C ASP A 259 13.07 -5.71 -2.94
N ALA A 260 12.39 -6.66 -2.26
CA ALA A 260 11.25 -6.37 -1.41
C ALA A 260 11.64 -5.46 -0.24
N SER A 261 12.84 -5.64 0.31
CA SER A 261 13.41 -4.78 1.33
C SER A 261 13.60 -3.32 0.89
N VAL A 262 13.92 -3.09 -0.39
CA VAL A 262 14.02 -1.74 -0.96
C VAL A 262 12.64 -1.18 -1.26
N ALA A 263 11.75 -1.98 -1.84
CA ALA A 263 10.39 -1.57 -2.19
C ALA A 263 9.64 -1.03 -0.98
N THR A 264 9.72 -1.72 0.17
CA THR A 264 9.03 -1.28 1.38
C THR A 264 9.54 0.07 1.93
N ILE A 265 10.81 0.43 1.65
CA ILE A 265 11.32 1.78 1.98
C ILE A 265 10.85 2.80 0.95
N CYS A 266 10.76 2.44 -0.34
CA CYS A 266 10.20 3.31 -1.37
C CYS A 266 8.71 3.62 -1.10
N GLU A 267 7.97 2.70 -0.50
CA GLU A 267 6.57 2.92 -0.07
C GLU A 267 6.43 4.03 0.97
N LEU A 268 7.51 4.41 1.68
CA LEU A 268 7.52 5.59 2.55
C LEU A 268 7.40 6.92 1.77
N SER A 269 7.36 6.90 0.43
CA SER A 269 6.90 8.05 -0.38
C SER A 269 5.42 8.38 -0.16
N PHE A 270 4.63 7.44 0.32
CA PHE A 270 3.23 7.65 0.71
C PHE A 270 3.05 8.85 1.65
N PRO A 271 3.71 8.94 2.82
CA PRO A 271 3.56 10.09 3.68
C PRO A 271 3.98 11.42 3.03
N ILE A 272 5.02 11.41 2.19
CA ILE A 272 5.45 12.63 1.49
C ILE A 272 4.32 13.16 0.60
N SER A 273 3.71 12.27 -0.18
CA SER A 273 2.60 12.63 -1.06
C SER A 273 1.34 12.98 -0.29
N SER A 274 1.04 12.29 0.83
CA SER A 274 -0.12 12.62 1.68
C SER A 274 -0.03 14.04 2.20
N VAL A 275 1.12 14.44 2.73
CA VAL A 275 1.32 15.83 3.22
C VAL A 275 1.25 16.84 2.08
N LEU A 276 1.81 16.51 0.90
CA LEU A 276 1.72 17.38 -0.28
C LEU A 276 0.26 17.56 -0.73
N PHE A 277 -0.52 16.48 -0.81
CA PHE A 277 -1.92 16.58 -1.21
C PHE A 277 -2.80 17.24 -0.14
N ASP A 278 -2.47 17.05 1.15
CA ASP A 278 -3.13 17.76 2.24
C ASP A 278 -2.92 19.27 2.14
N TYR A 279 -1.70 19.70 1.79
CA TYR A 279 -1.45 21.10 1.48
C TYR A 279 -2.26 21.61 0.27
N ILE A 280 -2.29 20.84 -0.83
CA ILE A 280 -2.97 21.28 -2.07
C ILE A 280 -4.50 21.35 -1.87
N PHE A 281 -5.11 20.33 -1.26
CA PHE A 281 -6.56 20.19 -1.18
C PHE A 281 -7.17 20.78 0.09
N ASN A 282 -6.48 20.67 1.23
CA ASN A 282 -6.97 21.10 2.53
C ASN A 282 -6.31 22.38 3.04
N ARG A 283 -5.31 22.93 2.29
CA ARG A 283 -4.58 24.15 2.63
C ARG A 283 -3.81 24.09 3.95
N HIS A 284 -3.43 22.89 4.40
CA HIS A 284 -2.57 22.70 5.56
C HIS A 284 -1.11 22.93 5.16
N PHE A 285 -0.53 24.05 5.62
CA PHE A 285 0.86 24.41 5.30
C PHE A 285 1.84 23.49 6.00
N LEU A 286 2.86 23.05 5.28
CA LEU A 286 3.96 22.28 5.86
C LEU A 286 4.80 23.19 6.77
N THR A 287 5.15 22.66 7.93
CA THR A 287 6.10 23.30 8.81
C THR A 287 7.55 23.08 8.32
N PRO A 288 8.51 23.92 8.73
CA PRO A 288 9.92 23.69 8.42
C PRO A 288 10.42 22.32 8.87
N VAL A 289 9.90 21.81 9.99
CA VAL A 289 10.24 20.48 10.54
C VAL A 289 9.76 19.37 9.62
N GLN A 290 8.54 19.47 9.09
CA GLN A 290 8.01 18.53 8.10
C GLN A 290 8.84 18.51 6.82
N PHE A 291 9.29 19.66 6.33
CA PHE A 291 10.21 19.75 5.20
C PHE A 291 11.55 19.04 5.47
N MET A 292 12.13 19.20 6.66
CA MET A 292 13.36 18.50 7.04
C MET A 292 13.14 16.97 7.07
N GLY A 293 12.04 16.51 7.63
CA GLY A 293 11.65 15.11 7.64
C GLY A 293 11.49 14.53 6.23
N ALA A 294 10.80 15.25 5.34
CA ALA A 294 10.65 14.87 3.94
C ALA A 294 11.99 14.77 3.20
N ALA A 295 12.88 15.76 3.36
CA ALA A 295 14.21 15.76 2.76
C ALA A 295 15.05 14.57 3.25
N ALA A 296 15.04 14.28 4.57
CA ALA A 296 15.73 13.14 5.15
C ALA A 296 15.22 11.81 4.57
N LEU A 297 13.91 11.67 4.43
CA LEU A 297 13.27 10.48 3.88
C LEU A 297 13.62 10.27 2.40
N ILE A 298 13.55 11.32 1.58
CA ILE A 298 13.93 11.27 0.16
C ILE A 298 15.41 10.88 0.03
N PHE A 299 16.28 11.47 0.83
CA PHE A 299 17.71 11.17 0.82
C PHE A 299 17.99 9.70 1.18
N ALA A 300 17.29 9.15 2.18
CA ALA A 300 17.38 7.74 2.55
C ALA A 300 16.96 6.81 1.41
N ILE A 301 15.81 7.09 0.76
CA ILE A 301 15.30 6.31 -0.37
C ILE A 301 16.34 6.29 -1.51
N LEU A 302 16.92 7.44 -1.85
CA LEU A 302 17.94 7.54 -2.90
C LEU A 302 19.21 6.76 -2.55
N LYS A 303 19.67 6.80 -1.30
CA LYS A 303 20.85 6.04 -0.84
C LYS A 303 20.60 4.53 -0.85
N ILE A 304 19.45 4.09 -0.38
CA ILE A 304 19.06 2.68 -0.40
C ILE A 304 18.95 2.18 -1.83
N SER A 305 18.28 2.95 -2.70
CA SER A 305 18.11 2.59 -4.12
C SER A 305 19.44 2.47 -4.86
N LYS A 306 20.41 3.39 -4.59
CA LYS A 306 21.74 3.34 -5.20
C LYS A 306 22.58 2.14 -4.75
N ASN A 307 22.41 1.70 -3.50
CA ASN A 307 23.22 0.65 -2.89
C ASN A 307 22.64 -0.77 -3.09
N GLN A 308 21.65 -0.95 -3.96
CA GLN A 308 21.17 -2.28 -4.37
C GLN A 308 22.29 -3.02 -5.11
N LYS A 309 22.57 -4.25 -4.66
CA LYS A 309 23.54 -5.13 -5.32
C LYS A 309 22.96 -5.82 -6.56
#